data_5ebb6bf836c59391b9067e0a2c4dd2d5
#
_entry.id   5ebb6bf836c59391b9067e0a2c4dd2d5
#
_cell.length_a   1.000
_cell.length_b   1.000
_cell.length_c   1.000
_cell.angle_alpha   90.00
_cell.angle_beta   90.00
_cell.angle_gamma   90.00
#
_symmetry.space_group_name_H-M   'P 1'
#
loop_
_entity.id
_entity.type
_entity.pdbx_description
1 polymer ?
#
loop_
_entity_poly.entity_id
_entity_poly.type
_entity_poly.pdbx_seq_one_letter_code
_entity_poly.pdbx_strand_id
1 'polypeptide(L)'
;MPENNNEKEEVFFYNPYKENDDYRRNPHPKKNALSSGKKNTVSRKYLIFNFVALLMSAVMILSGSACLVAYAFFSRVNYEDIDTDNNNNSLNTNINDDKVNAYNGTLLNDPMILNIMLFGADTRKGQVSGQSDTMILFSIDTRHKKIKLLSIMRDTYVEIPQHENNKINASFYYGGASLAVQAVQRNYGIKIDRYAVVDFKSFRKIIDTLNGIDIELTEEEIDYINWQCWVNAQVDTRNEIDISQFQFYENQNGDYVTTVHLNGRQALWHARNRGQDGICSGDDHVRTLRQRNVISIIINRLKNCDFATVMSIIYEIGPMITTNLKTSEITKLASNITTYLKYPIVSESAPNLSNFGVDFYYDRIWINGDGLECIVIYDWNSFRKKIADFVFEDSVS
;
A
#
# COMPACT_ATOMS: atom_id res chain seq x y z
N MET A 1 19.27 -39.89 49.54
CA MET A 1 19.64 -39.38 50.90
C MET A 1 21.00 -38.71 50.81
N PRO A 2 21.21 -37.52 51.33
CA PRO A 2 20.41 -36.63 52.22
C PRO A 2 20.05 -35.31 51.49
N GLU A 3 19.44 -34.39 51.96
CA GLU A 3 18.77 -33.85 53.12
C GLU A 3 18.22 -32.45 52.77
N ASN A 4 17.06 -32.21 53.30
CA ASN A 4 16.30 -30.96 53.27
C ASN A 4 17.05 -29.78 53.92
N ASN A 5 16.93 -28.57 53.40
CA ASN A 5 16.87 -27.36 54.20
C ASN A 5 15.88 -26.35 53.60
N ASN A 6 14.77 -26.25 54.30
CA ASN A 6 13.81 -25.16 54.22
C ASN A 6 14.36 -23.95 54.99
N GLU A 7 14.61 -22.84 54.36
CA GLU A 7 14.63 -21.55 54.99
C GLU A 7 13.43 -20.70 54.55
N LYS A 8 12.58 -20.40 55.52
CA LYS A 8 11.46 -19.48 55.45
C LYS A 8 11.99 -18.07 55.62
N GLU A 9 11.92 -17.25 54.63
CA GLU A 9 12.07 -15.78 54.80
C GLU A 9 10.74 -15.19 55.28
N GLU A 10 10.78 -14.63 56.49
CA GLU A 10 9.70 -13.83 57.07
C GLU A 10 9.71 -12.42 56.48
N VAL A 11 8.60 -12.04 55.84
CA VAL A 11 8.38 -10.69 55.32
C VAL A 11 7.83 -9.82 56.47
N PHE A 12 8.65 -8.86 56.93
CA PHE A 12 8.22 -7.82 57.87
C PHE A 12 7.37 -6.76 57.18
N PHE A 13 6.10 -6.67 57.58
CA PHE A 13 5.24 -5.52 57.22
C PHE A 13 5.43 -4.38 58.20
N TYR A 14 5.88 -3.23 57.74
CA TYR A 14 5.98 -1.96 58.48
C TYR A 14 4.60 -1.32 58.56
N ASN A 15 4.12 -1.09 59.82
CA ASN A 15 2.86 -0.41 60.08
C ASN A 15 3.17 0.97 60.71
N PRO A 16 2.83 2.11 60.06
CA PRO A 16 3.19 3.46 60.49
C PRO A 16 2.23 4.15 61.48
N TYR A 17 1.27 3.43 62.05
CA TYR A 17 0.31 4.03 63.02
C TYR A 17 0.51 3.40 64.41
N LYS A 18 1.40 3.97 65.23
CA LYS A 18 1.38 3.83 66.69
C LYS A 18 1.12 5.22 67.28
N GLU A 19 -0.02 5.32 67.96
CA GLU A 19 -0.41 6.42 68.81
C GLU A 19 0.61 6.67 69.92
N ASN A 20 0.86 7.96 70.23
CA ASN A 20 1.39 8.42 71.48
C ASN A 20 0.37 9.29 72.20
N ASP A 21 -0.28 8.71 73.18
CA ASP A 21 -0.95 9.43 74.26
C ASP A 21 0.12 10.05 75.13
N ASP A 22 0.04 11.35 75.35
CA ASP A 22 0.18 12.06 76.62
C ASP A 22 0.23 13.56 76.36
N TYR A 23 -0.69 14.31 76.91
CA TYR A 23 -0.54 15.38 77.88
C TYR A 23 -1.87 16.18 77.99
N ARG A 24 -2.48 16.00 79.16
CA ARG A 24 -3.50 16.87 79.76
C ARG A 24 -2.90 18.25 80.09
N ARG A 25 -3.62 19.29 79.75
CA ARG A 25 -4.11 20.36 80.68
C ARG A 25 -4.59 21.57 79.87
N ASN A 26 -5.87 21.93 80.14
CA ASN A 26 -6.50 23.20 79.81
C ASN A 26 -5.78 24.44 80.44
N PRO A 27 -5.93 25.61 79.85
CA PRO A 27 -7.17 26.38 80.08
C PRO A 27 -7.71 27.15 78.86
N HIS A 28 -8.98 27.45 78.93
CA HIS A 28 -9.72 28.27 77.98
C HIS A 28 -9.10 29.65 77.72
N PRO A 29 -9.09 30.14 76.46
CA PRO A 29 -9.19 31.55 76.19
C PRO A 29 -10.42 31.92 75.37
N LYS A 30 -11.09 32.88 75.87
CA LYS A 30 -11.94 33.93 75.31
C LYS A 30 -12.38 33.83 73.85
N LYS A 31 -13.69 33.85 73.66
CA LYS A 31 -14.37 34.12 72.40
C LYS A 31 -13.85 35.42 71.80
N ASN A 32 -13.09 35.32 70.72
CA ASN A 32 -12.83 36.45 69.84
C ASN A 32 -13.80 36.36 68.65
N ALA A 33 -14.37 37.51 68.32
CA ALA A 33 -15.36 37.70 67.27
C ALA A 33 -14.94 37.09 65.91
N LEU A 34 -15.86 36.41 65.26
CA LEU A 34 -15.75 36.02 63.86
C LEU A 34 -15.54 37.29 63.01
N SER A 35 -14.32 37.44 62.50
CA SER A 35 -14.08 38.32 61.37
C SER A 35 -14.77 37.66 60.17
N SER A 36 -15.69 38.38 59.55
CA SER A 36 -16.35 37.97 58.31
C SER A 36 -15.31 37.78 57.24
N GLY A 37 -14.95 36.49 56.99
CA GLY A 37 -14.08 36.14 55.86
C GLY A 37 -14.72 36.66 54.57
N LYS A 38 -14.06 37.63 53.94
CA LYS A 38 -14.36 38.00 52.55
C LYS A 38 -14.36 36.73 51.72
N LYS A 39 -15.52 36.27 51.29
CA LYS A 39 -15.65 35.31 50.20
C LYS A 39 -14.96 35.91 48.99
N ASN A 40 -13.77 35.45 48.68
CA ASN A 40 -13.12 35.75 47.41
C ASN A 40 -14.00 35.19 46.30
N THR A 41 -14.91 35.99 45.81
CA THR A 41 -15.65 35.66 44.57
C THR A 41 -14.66 35.74 43.44
N VAL A 42 -14.14 34.56 43.04
CA VAL A 42 -13.35 34.45 41.84
C VAL A 42 -14.13 35.05 40.70
N SER A 43 -13.60 36.12 40.12
CA SER A 43 -14.27 36.85 39.03
C SER A 43 -14.63 35.86 37.92
N ARG A 44 -15.89 35.90 37.47
CA ARG A 44 -16.42 35.06 36.37
C ARG A 44 -15.51 35.14 35.12
N LYS A 45 -14.82 36.26 34.92
CA LYS A 45 -13.80 36.44 33.88
C LYS A 45 -12.58 35.55 34.05
N TYR A 46 -12.12 35.35 35.29
CA TYR A 46 -10.99 34.44 35.59
C TYR A 46 -11.35 32.97 35.37
N LEU A 47 -12.58 32.58 35.72
CA LEU A 47 -13.07 31.23 35.47
C LEU A 47 -13.15 30.94 33.94
N ILE A 48 -13.67 31.90 33.17
CA ILE A 48 -13.78 31.79 31.71
C ILE A 48 -12.36 31.76 31.09
N PHE A 49 -11.47 32.63 31.53
CA PHE A 49 -10.07 32.64 31.02
C PHE A 49 -9.34 31.32 31.30
N ASN A 50 -9.44 30.78 32.53
CA ASN A 50 -8.83 29.49 32.87
C ASN A 50 -9.46 28.34 32.09
N PHE A 51 -10.78 28.36 31.84
CA PHE A 51 -11.45 27.36 31.02
C PHE A 51 -10.98 27.40 29.56
N VAL A 52 -10.87 28.61 28.98
CA VAL A 52 -10.34 28.80 27.62
C VAL A 52 -8.87 28.39 27.55
N ALA A 53 -8.04 28.74 28.54
CA ALA A 53 -6.63 28.33 28.60
C ALA A 53 -6.47 26.80 28.69
N LEU A 54 -7.33 26.14 29.47
CA LEU A 54 -7.34 24.69 29.61
C LEU A 54 -7.81 23.99 28.32
N LEU A 55 -8.78 24.58 27.63
CA LEU A 55 -9.26 24.09 26.34
C LEU A 55 -8.19 24.26 25.24
N MET A 56 -7.51 25.40 25.21
CA MET A 56 -6.38 25.65 24.31
C MET A 56 -5.20 24.70 24.57
N SER A 57 -4.87 24.45 25.85
CA SER A 57 -3.82 23.49 26.20
C SER A 57 -4.20 22.06 25.80
N ALA A 58 -5.46 21.66 25.99
CA ALA A 58 -5.95 20.35 25.51
C ALA A 58 -5.87 20.23 23.99
N VAL A 59 -6.25 21.28 23.25
CA VAL A 59 -6.10 21.31 21.78
C VAL A 59 -4.63 21.24 21.36
N MET A 60 -3.73 21.95 22.04
CA MET A 60 -2.27 21.87 21.76
C MET A 60 -1.70 20.48 22.07
N ILE A 61 -2.10 19.86 23.17
CA ILE A 61 -1.67 18.50 23.53
C ILE A 61 -2.19 17.48 22.49
N LEU A 62 -3.46 17.58 22.09
CA LEU A 62 -4.06 16.72 21.09
C LEU A 62 -3.41 16.91 19.70
N SER A 63 -3.15 18.16 19.29
CA SER A 63 -2.45 18.42 18.02
C SER A 63 -0.98 18.02 18.08
N GLY A 64 -0.30 18.25 19.20
CA GLY A 64 1.09 17.83 19.41
C GLY A 64 1.24 16.30 19.42
N SER A 65 0.33 15.58 20.07
CA SER A 65 0.33 14.12 20.07
C SER A 65 0.01 13.55 18.67
N ALA A 66 -0.91 14.15 17.93
CA ALA A 66 -1.19 13.76 16.55
C ALA A 66 0.03 13.99 15.62
N CYS A 67 0.76 15.10 15.80
CA CYS A 67 2.01 15.36 15.07
C CYS A 67 3.12 14.37 15.45
N LEU A 68 3.25 14.01 16.73
CA LEU A 68 4.23 13.03 17.18
C LEU A 68 3.92 11.61 16.66
N VAL A 69 2.66 11.23 16.66
CA VAL A 69 2.20 9.96 16.08
C VAL A 69 2.45 9.96 14.58
N ALA A 70 2.11 11.03 13.87
CA ALA A 70 2.42 11.19 12.46
C ALA A 70 3.93 11.11 12.19
N TYR A 71 4.76 11.84 12.97
CA TYR A 71 6.22 11.79 12.86
C TYR A 71 6.77 10.38 13.12
N ALA A 72 6.34 9.71 14.19
CA ALA A 72 6.77 8.35 14.51
C ALA A 72 6.36 7.34 13.43
N PHE A 73 5.23 7.58 12.76
CA PHE A 73 4.77 6.82 11.61
C PHE A 73 5.66 7.03 10.39
N PHE A 74 5.92 8.28 10.04
CA PHE A 74 6.64 8.64 8.81
C PHE A 74 8.14 8.36 8.89
N SER A 75 8.73 8.34 10.10
CA SER A 75 10.12 7.93 10.30
C SER A 75 10.36 6.43 10.06
N ARG A 76 9.32 5.64 9.85
CA ARG A 76 9.40 4.19 9.61
C ARG A 76 9.25 3.78 8.14
N VAL A 77 8.71 4.66 7.29
CA VAL A 77 8.62 4.38 5.85
C VAL A 77 10.01 4.46 5.25
N ASN A 78 10.38 3.48 4.44
CA ASN A 78 11.64 3.50 3.69
C ASN A 78 11.55 4.56 2.59
N TYR A 79 12.01 5.78 2.91
CA TYR A 79 12.03 6.88 1.96
C TYR A 79 13.26 6.78 1.06
N GLU A 80 13.02 6.78 -0.24
CA GLU A 80 14.08 6.84 -1.25
C GLU A 80 13.87 8.09 -2.09
N ASP A 81 14.78 9.06 -1.95
CA ASP A 81 14.72 10.31 -2.73
C ASP A 81 15.20 10.05 -4.15
N ILE A 82 14.30 10.14 -5.09
CA ILE A 82 14.61 9.96 -6.50
C ILE A 82 14.02 11.12 -7.27
N ASP A 83 14.86 11.77 -8.05
CA ASP A 83 14.47 12.82 -8.97
C ASP A 83 13.66 12.22 -10.14
N THR A 84 12.33 12.27 -10.04
CA THR A 84 11.42 11.85 -11.11
C THR A 84 11.27 12.92 -12.20
N ASP A 85 11.80 14.12 -11.98
CA ASP A 85 11.67 15.26 -12.90
C ASP A 85 12.78 15.35 -13.94
N ASN A 86 13.82 14.51 -13.86
CA ASN A 86 14.95 14.51 -14.81
C ASN A 86 14.58 13.87 -16.16
N ASN A 87 13.60 14.48 -16.85
CA ASN A 87 13.28 14.15 -18.25
C ASN A 87 14.32 14.64 -19.27
N ASN A 88 15.39 15.30 -18.82
CA ASN A 88 16.29 16.05 -19.71
C ASN A 88 17.58 15.33 -20.09
N ASN A 89 17.78 14.10 -19.69
CA ASN A 89 18.94 13.37 -20.21
C ASN A 89 18.66 12.89 -21.64
N SER A 90 19.03 13.76 -22.57
CA SER A 90 19.24 13.50 -23.98
C SER A 90 20.04 12.20 -24.13
N LEU A 91 19.42 11.17 -24.63
CA LEU A 91 19.99 9.84 -24.68
C LEU A 91 20.28 9.44 -26.08
N ASN A 92 21.32 8.63 -26.22
CA ASN A 92 21.72 7.95 -27.42
C ASN A 92 20.53 7.25 -28.09
N THR A 93 19.74 8.00 -28.82
CA THR A 93 18.64 7.53 -29.66
C THR A 93 19.19 7.10 -31.03
N ASN A 94 20.24 6.31 -31.07
CA ASN A 94 20.76 5.77 -32.33
C ASN A 94 20.23 4.37 -32.66
N ILE A 95 19.19 3.93 -31.96
CA ILE A 95 18.49 2.70 -32.32
C ILE A 95 17.23 3.09 -33.07
N ASN A 96 17.31 3.16 -34.41
CA ASN A 96 16.15 3.17 -35.28
C ASN A 96 15.46 1.82 -35.17
N ASP A 97 14.61 1.67 -34.18
CA ASP A 97 13.77 0.49 -33.99
C ASP A 97 12.32 0.92 -34.24
N ASP A 98 11.79 0.54 -35.40
CA ASP A 98 10.43 0.90 -35.84
C ASP A 98 9.33 0.38 -34.89
N LYS A 99 9.68 -0.52 -33.94
CA LYS A 99 8.76 -1.09 -32.96
C LYS A 99 8.59 -0.24 -31.71
N VAL A 100 9.43 0.78 -31.51
CA VAL A 100 9.42 1.67 -30.37
C VAL A 100 9.32 3.11 -30.85
N ASN A 101 8.39 3.86 -30.24
CA ASN A 101 8.22 5.29 -30.49
C ASN A 101 8.17 6.02 -29.16
N ALA A 102 9.31 6.40 -28.63
CA ALA A 102 9.40 7.13 -27.37
C ALA A 102 8.74 8.50 -27.43
N TYR A 103 8.11 8.89 -26.35
CA TYR A 103 7.43 10.19 -26.25
C TYR A 103 8.43 11.32 -25.94
N ASN A 104 8.46 12.33 -26.77
CA ASN A 104 9.35 13.50 -26.64
C ASN A 104 8.58 14.79 -26.29
N GLY A 105 7.26 14.70 -26.06
CA GLY A 105 6.44 15.87 -25.71
C GLY A 105 6.43 16.17 -24.22
N THR A 106 5.66 17.18 -23.84
CA THR A 106 5.37 17.48 -22.44
C THR A 106 4.49 16.36 -21.84
N LEU A 107 4.89 15.80 -20.72
CA LEU A 107 4.11 14.76 -20.03
C LEU A 107 2.74 15.30 -19.61
N LEU A 108 1.69 14.53 -19.92
CA LEU A 108 0.35 14.86 -19.50
C LEU A 108 0.24 14.79 -17.98
N ASN A 109 -0.34 15.82 -17.38
CA ASN A 109 -0.49 15.95 -15.93
C ASN A 109 -1.74 16.76 -15.59
N ASP A 110 -2.47 16.35 -14.56
CA ASP A 110 -3.55 17.12 -13.94
C ASP A 110 -3.27 17.23 -12.43
N PRO A 111 -3.16 18.42 -11.85
CA PRO A 111 -2.86 18.61 -10.43
C PRO A 111 -3.95 18.06 -9.48
N MET A 112 -5.13 17.72 -10.00
CA MET A 112 -6.20 17.07 -9.22
C MET A 112 -6.15 15.53 -9.28
N ILE A 113 -5.21 14.99 -10.04
CA ILE A 113 -4.99 13.54 -10.18
C ILE A 113 -3.59 13.22 -9.68
N LEU A 114 -3.49 12.41 -8.64
CA LEU A 114 -2.22 11.93 -8.10
C LEU A 114 -1.91 10.55 -8.67
N ASN A 115 -0.87 10.46 -9.47
CA ASN A 115 -0.41 9.24 -10.12
C ASN A 115 0.71 8.57 -9.33
N ILE A 116 0.46 7.41 -8.76
CA ILE A 116 1.43 6.63 -7.99
C ILE A 116 1.70 5.30 -8.71
N MET A 117 2.96 5.04 -9.07
CA MET A 117 3.32 3.76 -9.65
C MET A 117 3.56 2.72 -8.58
N LEU A 118 2.80 1.63 -8.58
CA LEU A 118 2.95 0.50 -7.67
C LEU A 118 3.79 -0.58 -8.34
N PHE A 119 4.86 -1.01 -7.65
CA PHE A 119 5.72 -2.10 -8.09
C PHE A 119 5.65 -3.27 -7.11
N GLY A 120 5.40 -4.46 -7.64
CA GLY A 120 5.59 -5.72 -6.92
C GLY A 120 6.94 -6.32 -7.30
N ALA A 121 7.87 -6.36 -6.35
CA ALA A 121 9.23 -6.83 -6.61
C ALA A 121 9.53 -8.16 -5.90
N ASP A 122 10.22 -9.08 -6.58
CA ASP A 122 10.80 -10.26 -5.95
C ASP A 122 12.20 -9.91 -5.43
N THR A 123 12.25 -9.21 -4.29
CA THR A 123 13.52 -8.85 -3.64
C THR A 123 13.95 -9.97 -2.70
N ARG A 124 14.87 -10.82 -3.14
CA ARG A 124 15.56 -11.75 -2.26
C ARG A 124 16.65 -10.98 -1.52
N LYS A 125 16.76 -11.21 -0.19
CA LYS A 125 17.66 -10.54 0.77
C LYS A 125 18.86 -9.80 0.15
N GLY A 126 18.81 -8.47 0.14
CA GLY A 126 19.97 -7.60 -0.15
C GLY A 126 20.31 -7.42 -1.64
N GLN A 127 19.53 -7.96 -2.56
CA GLN A 127 19.66 -7.70 -3.99
C GLN A 127 18.49 -6.82 -4.47
N VAL A 128 18.80 -5.64 -4.96
CA VAL A 128 17.88 -4.75 -5.69
C VAL A 128 17.53 -5.35 -7.09
N SER A 129 17.96 -6.57 -7.38
CA SER A 129 18.01 -7.19 -8.69
C SER A 129 16.90 -8.21 -8.94
N GLY A 130 15.65 -7.85 -8.67
CA GLY A 130 14.50 -8.60 -9.17
C GLY A 130 13.80 -7.82 -10.28
N GLN A 131 13.27 -8.50 -11.30
CA GLN A 131 12.33 -7.85 -12.22
C GLN A 131 11.04 -7.52 -11.46
N SER A 132 10.39 -6.40 -11.79
CA SER A 132 9.04 -6.14 -11.29
C SER A 132 8.03 -6.89 -12.15
N ASP A 133 7.42 -7.91 -11.57
CA ASP A 133 6.34 -8.67 -12.22
C ASP A 133 4.97 -7.99 -12.13
N THR A 134 4.86 -6.96 -11.28
CA THR A 134 3.63 -6.16 -11.08
C THR A 134 3.97 -4.70 -11.25
N MET A 135 3.33 -4.06 -12.22
CA MET A 135 3.47 -2.64 -12.52
C MET A 135 2.07 -2.06 -12.68
N ILE A 136 1.56 -1.36 -11.67
CA ILE A 136 0.21 -0.80 -11.67
C ILE A 136 0.28 0.70 -11.40
N LEU A 137 -0.25 1.50 -12.32
CA LEU A 137 -0.53 2.90 -12.06
C LEU A 137 -1.79 3.01 -11.21
N PHE A 138 -1.63 3.53 -10.01
CA PHE A 138 -2.68 3.84 -9.06
C PHE A 138 -2.92 5.36 -9.10
N SER A 139 -4.08 5.77 -9.58
CA SER A 139 -4.43 7.19 -9.70
C SER A 139 -5.55 7.54 -8.74
N ILE A 140 -5.33 8.54 -7.89
CA ILE A 140 -6.37 9.15 -7.06
C ILE A 140 -6.89 10.38 -7.81
N ASP A 141 -8.01 10.20 -8.47
CA ASP A 141 -8.66 11.25 -9.26
C ASP A 141 -9.67 12.00 -8.38
N THR A 142 -9.26 13.15 -7.86
CA THR A 142 -10.11 14.01 -7.03
C THR A 142 -11.08 14.85 -7.85
N ARG A 143 -10.84 15.03 -9.16
CA ARG A 143 -11.72 15.74 -10.09
C ARG A 143 -12.98 14.92 -10.38
N HIS A 144 -12.80 13.66 -10.81
CA HIS A 144 -13.90 12.76 -11.17
C HIS A 144 -14.32 11.87 -10.00
N LYS A 145 -13.63 11.97 -8.84
CA LYS A 145 -13.88 11.20 -7.60
C LYS A 145 -13.81 9.70 -7.86
N LYS A 146 -12.73 9.26 -8.50
CA LYS A 146 -12.45 7.87 -8.85
C LYS A 146 -11.08 7.42 -8.35
N ILE A 147 -10.95 6.15 -8.08
CA ILE A 147 -9.65 5.45 -7.99
C ILE A 147 -9.49 4.68 -9.29
N LYS A 148 -8.38 4.87 -9.98
CA LYS A 148 -8.08 4.21 -11.24
C LYS A 148 -6.89 3.28 -11.07
N LEU A 149 -6.99 2.05 -11.55
CA LEU A 149 -5.94 1.03 -11.53
C LEU A 149 -5.62 0.66 -12.98
N LEU A 150 -4.45 1.04 -13.48
CA LEU A 150 -3.99 0.68 -14.81
C LEU A 150 -2.78 -0.26 -14.71
N SER A 151 -2.95 -1.53 -15.06
CA SER A 151 -1.81 -2.46 -15.16
C SER A 151 -1.00 -2.18 -16.40
N ILE A 152 0.29 -1.90 -16.22
CA ILE A 152 1.27 -1.84 -17.30
C ILE A 152 1.73 -3.28 -17.58
N MET A 153 1.52 -3.76 -18.81
CA MET A 153 1.92 -5.11 -19.17
C MET A 153 3.44 -5.21 -19.23
N ARG A 154 4.02 -6.07 -18.37
CA ARG A 154 5.47 -6.18 -18.11
C ARG A 154 6.29 -6.53 -19.36
N ASP A 155 5.68 -7.26 -20.31
CA ASP A 155 6.34 -7.75 -21.52
C ASP A 155 6.24 -6.76 -22.70
N THR A 156 5.70 -5.53 -22.45
CA THR A 156 5.65 -4.46 -23.47
C THR A 156 7.05 -4.02 -23.83
N TYR A 157 7.37 -4.07 -25.13
CA TYR A 157 8.64 -3.67 -25.71
C TYR A 157 8.73 -2.16 -25.82
N VAL A 158 9.72 -1.57 -25.17
CA VAL A 158 9.83 -0.12 -24.96
C VAL A 158 11.27 0.37 -25.02
N GLU A 159 11.43 1.68 -25.21
CA GLU A 159 12.70 2.37 -24.94
C GLU A 159 12.95 2.43 -23.43
N ILE A 160 14.08 1.93 -22.97
CA ILE A 160 14.54 2.09 -21.59
C ILE A 160 15.62 3.16 -21.55
N PRO A 161 15.43 4.26 -20.83
CA PRO A 161 16.43 5.33 -20.73
C PRO A 161 17.83 4.79 -20.36
N GLN A 162 18.86 5.17 -21.11
CA GLN A 162 20.28 4.78 -20.95
C GLN A 162 20.59 3.28 -21.17
N HIS A 163 19.63 2.52 -21.65
CA HIS A 163 19.76 1.10 -21.95
C HIS A 163 19.24 0.80 -23.35
N GLU A 164 19.47 -0.42 -23.81
CA GLU A 164 18.84 -0.92 -25.02
C GLU A 164 17.33 -1.12 -24.82
N ASN A 165 16.57 -1.05 -25.93
CA ASN A 165 15.14 -1.36 -25.90
C ASN A 165 14.92 -2.78 -25.38
N ASN A 166 13.94 -2.93 -24.48
CA ASN A 166 13.66 -4.20 -23.85
C ASN A 166 12.20 -4.26 -23.38
N LYS A 167 11.80 -5.37 -22.76
CA LYS A 167 10.57 -5.44 -21.99
C LYS A 167 10.58 -4.38 -20.88
N ILE A 168 9.46 -3.72 -20.66
CA ILE A 168 9.39 -2.60 -19.70
C ILE A 168 9.79 -3.00 -18.27
N ASN A 169 9.55 -4.26 -17.86
CA ASN A 169 9.93 -4.75 -16.54
C ASN A 169 11.46 -4.85 -16.35
N ALA A 170 12.24 -4.91 -17.43
CA ALA A 170 13.70 -4.88 -17.36
C ALA A 170 14.23 -3.53 -16.84
N SER A 171 13.47 -2.45 -17.01
CA SER A 171 13.83 -1.13 -16.45
C SER A 171 13.96 -1.17 -14.92
N PHE A 172 13.10 -1.94 -14.25
CA PHE A 172 13.18 -2.12 -12.81
C PHE A 172 14.44 -2.91 -12.40
N TYR A 173 14.83 -3.91 -13.19
CA TYR A 173 16.07 -4.66 -12.97
C TYR A 173 17.31 -3.80 -13.15
N TYR A 174 17.33 -2.90 -14.15
CA TYR A 174 18.49 -2.07 -14.47
C TYR A 174 18.68 -0.90 -13.50
N GLY A 175 17.59 -0.26 -13.03
CA GLY A 175 17.69 0.96 -12.24
C GLY A 175 16.57 1.14 -11.20
N GLY A 176 15.96 0.03 -10.75
CA GLY A 176 14.93 0.08 -9.71
C GLY A 176 13.68 0.84 -10.11
N ALA A 177 12.95 1.30 -9.10
CA ALA A 177 11.70 2.02 -9.30
C ALA A 177 11.89 3.34 -10.09
N SER A 178 13.03 4.02 -9.90
CA SER A 178 13.34 5.26 -10.60
C SER A 178 13.36 5.10 -12.11
N LEU A 179 14.18 4.17 -12.59
CA LEU A 179 14.31 3.94 -14.03
C LEU A 179 13.01 3.37 -14.61
N ALA A 180 12.30 2.54 -13.85
CA ALA A 180 11.00 2.02 -14.27
C ALA A 180 9.95 3.14 -14.42
N VAL A 181 9.90 4.11 -13.51
CA VAL A 181 9.06 5.30 -13.64
C VAL A 181 9.44 6.10 -14.87
N GLN A 182 10.74 6.35 -15.09
CA GLN A 182 11.20 7.07 -16.28
C GLN A 182 10.84 6.33 -17.58
N ALA A 183 10.97 5.00 -17.62
CA ALA A 183 10.57 4.20 -18.78
C ALA A 183 9.06 4.28 -19.05
N VAL A 184 8.22 4.25 -18.01
CA VAL A 184 6.76 4.46 -18.17
C VAL A 184 6.49 5.86 -18.70
N GLN A 185 7.02 6.91 -18.10
CA GLN A 185 6.83 8.29 -18.55
C GLN A 185 7.28 8.48 -20.00
N ARG A 186 8.46 7.94 -20.35
CA ARG A 186 9.08 8.04 -21.67
C ARG A 186 8.26 7.36 -22.77
N ASN A 187 7.56 6.28 -22.49
CA ASN A 187 6.81 5.55 -23.51
C ASN A 187 5.31 5.86 -23.48
N TYR A 188 4.72 6.09 -22.29
CA TYR A 188 3.30 6.31 -22.14
C TYR A 188 2.88 7.79 -22.19
N GLY A 189 3.81 8.74 -22.04
CA GLY A 189 3.56 10.16 -22.18
C GLY A 189 2.79 10.79 -21.00
N ILE A 190 2.68 10.10 -19.87
CA ILE A 190 1.97 10.55 -18.67
C ILE A 190 2.95 10.81 -17.52
N LYS A 191 2.69 11.83 -16.71
CA LYS A 191 3.48 12.10 -15.52
C LYS A 191 3.14 11.12 -14.40
N ILE A 192 4.17 10.55 -13.80
CA ILE A 192 4.09 9.76 -12.57
C ILE A 192 4.62 10.62 -11.44
N ASP A 193 3.77 10.91 -10.45
CA ASP A 193 4.15 11.80 -9.35
C ASP A 193 5.00 11.09 -8.31
N ARG A 194 4.61 9.83 -7.98
CA ARG A 194 5.23 9.04 -6.91
C ARG A 194 5.25 7.56 -7.27
N TYR A 195 5.98 6.78 -6.47
CA TYR A 195 5.96 5.33 -6.57
C TYR A 195 5.91 4.68 -5.17
N ALA A 196 5.52 3.42 -5.15
CA ALA A 196 5.63 2.54 -3.99
C ALA A 196 6.04 1.14 -4.44
N VAL A 197 7.01 0.57 -3.73
CA VAL A 197 7.52 -0.80 -3.96
C VAL A 197 7.11 -1.68 -2.79
N VAL A 198 6.52 -2.82 -3.10
CA VAL A 198 6.11 -3.85 -2.13
C VAL A 198 6.73 -5.18 -2.54
N ASP A 199 7.48 -5.81 -1.65
CA ASP A 199 8.00 -7.15 -1.89
C ASP A 199 6.97 -8.24 -1.47
N PHE A 200 7.23 -9.48 -1.84
CA PHE A 200 6.33 -10.61 -1.56
C PHE A 200 6.14 -10.87 -0.05
N LYS A 201 7.14 -10.59 0.76
CA LYS A 201 7.04 -10.72 2.22
C LYS A 201 6.11 -9.66 2.79
N SER A 202 6.30 -8.43 2.33
CA SER A 202 5.47 -7.28 2.71
C SER A 202 4.03 -7.46 2.25
N PHE A 203 3.81 -7.90 1.00
CA PHE A 203 2.47 -8.22 0.49
C PHE A 203 1.74 -9.21 1.38
N ARG A 204 2.38 -10.35 1.72
CA ARG A 204 1.76 -11.33 2.62
C ARG A 204 1.41 -10.73 3.97
N LYS A 205 2.34 -9.97 4.57
CA LYS A 205 2.12 -9.34 5.87
C LYS A 205 0.99 -8.31 5.83
N ILE A 206 0.87 -7.54 4.74
CA ILE A 206 -0.26 -6.60 4.54
C ILE A 206 -1.59 -7.35 4.60
N ILE A 207 -1.73 -8.43 3.85
CA ILE A 207 -2.95 -9.25 3.84
C ILE A 207 -3.23 -9.84 5.23
N ASP A 208 -2.21 -10.39 5.90
CA ASP A 208 -2.36 -10.96 7.23
C ASP A 208 -2.75 -9.90 8.28
N THR A 209 -2.22 -8.68 8.18
CA THR A 209 -2.60 -7.53 9.04
C THR A 209 -4.06 -7.15 8.85
N LEU A 210 -4.59 -7.30 7.63
CA LEU A 210 -6.01 -7.12 7.33
C LEU A 210 -6.89 -8.30 7.79
N ASN A 211 -6.31 -9.30 8.44
CA ASN A 211 -6.97 -10.56 8.78
C ASN A 211 -7.48 -11.30 7.52
N GLY A 212 -6.65 -11.39 6.47
CA GLY A 212 -7.00 -12.06 5.22
C GLY A 212 -7.91 -11.25 4.30
N ILE A 213 -8.26 -11.84 3.17
CA ILE A 213 -9.19 -11.27 2.17
C ILE A 213 -10.13 -12.36 1.64
N ASP A 214 -11.36 -11.97 1.30
CA ASP A 214 -12.36 -12.86 0.72
C ASP A 214 -12.38 -12.68 -0.81
N ILE A 215 -12.18 -13.78 -1.55
CA ILE A 215 -12.10 -13.79 -3.03
C ILE A 215 -12.98 -14.91 -3.57
N GLU A 216 -13.69 -14.63 -4.67
CA GLU A 216 -14.34 -15.68 -5.47
C GLU A 216 -13.28 -16.43 -6.27
N LEU A 217 -13.25 -17.75 -6.13
CA LEU A 217 -12.30 -18.64 -6.80
C LEU A 217 -13.03 -19.80 -7.47
N THR A 218 -12.52 -20.22 -8.62
CA THR A 218 -12.88 -21.52 -9.21
C THR A 218 -12.17 -22.65 -8.48
N GLU A 219 -12.64 -23.87 -8.68
CA GLU A 219 -12.00 -25.07 -8.14
C GLU A 219 -10.53 -25.18 -8.61
N GLU A 220 -10.26 -24.96 -9.89
CA GLU A 220 -8.91 -24.97 -10.46
C GLU A 220 -7.98 -23.92 -9.80
N GLU A 221 -8.49 -22.75 -9.44
CA GLU A 221 -7.71 -21.71 -8.77
C GLU A 221 -7.36 -22.13 -7.32
N ILE A 222 -8.29 -22.80 -6.63
CA ILE A 222 -8.05 -23.35 -5.30
C ILE A 222 -6.98 -24.46 -5.36
N ASP A 223 -7.09 -25.37 -6.33
CA ASP A 223 -6.11 -26.42 -6.54
C ASP A 223 -4.72 -25.86 -6.84
N TYR A 224 -4.64 -24.82 -7.68
CA TYR A 224 -3.38 -24.13 -7.95
C TYR A 224 -2.77 -23.52 -6.67
N ILE A 225 -3.58 -22.84 -5.85
CA ILE A 225 -3.12 -22.24 -4.60
C ILE A 225 -2.61 -23.34 -3.64
N ASN A 226 -3.35 -24.43 -3.48
CA ASN A 226 -2.99 -25.55 -2.65
C ASN A 226 -1.68 -26.19 -3.11
N TRP A 227 -1.56 -26.46 -4.42
CA TRP A 227 -0.34 -27.00 -5.00
C TRP A 227 0.88 -26.08 -4.77
N GLN A 228 0.74 -24.78 -5.01
CA GLN A 228 1.80 -23.81 -4.78
C GLN A 228 2.19 -23.69 -3.29
N CYS A 229 1.21 -23.76 -2.40
CA CYS A 229 1.45 -23.77 -0.96
C CYS A 229 2.20 -25.03 -0.55
N TRP A 230 1.87 -26.17 -1.12
CA TRP A 230 2.53 -27.46 -0.85
C TRP A 230 3.96 -27.50 -1.38
N VAL A 231 4.18 -27.18 -2.66
CA VAL A 231 5.51 -27.23 -3.31
C VAL A 231 6.51 -26.28 -2.63
N ASN A 232 6.07 -25.10 -2.21
CA ASN A 232 6.94 -24.08 -1.63
C ASN A 232 7.02 -24.10 -0.10
N ALA A 233 6.28 -24.98 0.57
CA ALA A 233 6.24 -25.07 2.02
C ALA A 233 7.05 -26.22 2.61
N GLN A 234 7.62 -27.09 1.80
CA GLN A 234 8.22 -28.32 2.31
C GLN A 234 7.27 -29.09 3.26
N VAL A 235 6.00 -29.29 2.80
CA VAL A 235 4.97 -30.05 3.55
C VAL A 235 4.30 -29.28 4.70
N ASP A 236 3.95 -28.00 4.52
CA ASP A 236 3.09 -27.29 5.48
C ASP A 236 1.62 -27.29 5.03
N THR A 237 0.84 -28.27 5.49
CA THR A 237 -0.60 -28.41 5.18
C THR A 237 -1.48 -27.36 5.84
N ARG A 238 -0.96 -26.51 6.73
CA ARG A 238 -1.74 -25.46 7.43
C ARG A 238 -2.27 -24.37 6.51
N ASN A 239 -1.80 -24.32 5.28
CA ASN A 239 -2.27 -23.36 4.27
C ASN A 239 -3.13 -24.03 3.19
N GLU A 240 -3.54 -25.26 3.37
CA GLU A 240 -4.42 -25.97 2.44
C GLU A 240 -5.87 -25.50 2.60
N ILE A 241 -6.52 -25.24 1.48
CA ILE A 241 -7.95 -24.89 1.39
C ILE A 241 -8.69 -26.18 1.14
N ASP A 242 -9.49 -26.62 2.09
CA ASP A 242 -10.31 -27.84 1.97
C ASP A 242 -11.56 -27.52 1.13
N ILE A 243 -11.53 -27.93 -0.13
CA ILE A 243 -12.60 -27.71 -1.10
C ILE A 243 -13.94 -28.30 -0.64
N SER A 244 -13.91 -29.39 0.13
CA SER A 244 -15.14 -30.06 0.60
C SER A 244 -16.02 -29.20 1.52
N GLN A 245 -15.47 -28.13 2.07
CA GLN A 245 -16.18 -27.20 2.96
C GLN A 245 -16.98 -26.12 2.21
N PHE A 246 -16.85 -26.03 0.89
CA PHE A 246 -17.43 -24.95 0.10
C PHE A 246 -18.57 -25.45 -0.78
N GLN A 247 -19.53 -24.56 -1.01
CA GLN A 247 -20.56 -24.71 -2.04
C GLN A 247 -20.25 -23.73 -3.18
N PHE A 248 -20.19 -24.28 -4.39
CA PHE A 248 -19.95 -23.47 -5.58
C PHE A 248 -21.28 -22.98 -6.16
N TYR A 249 -21.22 -21.80 -6.75
CA TYR A 249 -22.35 -21.14 -7.42
C TYR A 249 -21.87 -20.44 -8.70
N GLU A 250 -22.78 -20.21 -9.62
CA GLU A 250 -22.50 -19.45 -10.84
C GLU A 250 -22.55 -17.94 -10.52
N ASN A 251 -21.46 -17.22 -10.79
CA ASN A 251 -21.39 -15.79 -10.59
C ASN A 251 -22.01 -15.01 -11.77
N GLN A 252 -21.99 -13.67 -11.70
CA GLN A 252 -22.58 -12.81 -12.74
C GLN A 252 -21.88 -12.92 -14.10
N ASN A 253 -20.65 -13.43 -14.15
CA ASN A 253 -19.89 -13.64 -15.38
C ASN A 253 -20.10 -15.03 -15.99
N GLY A 254 -20.85 -15.90 -15.32
CA GLY A 254 -21.06 -17.30 -15.73
C GLY A 254 -19.97 -18.26 -15.23
N ASP A 255 -19.05 -17.79 -14.35
CA ASP A 255 -18.02 -18.64 -13.76
C ASP A 255 -18.58 -19.41 -12.57
N TYR A 256 -18.21 -20.70 -12.44
CA TYR A 256 -18.58 -21.53 -11.30
C TYR A 256 -17.55 -21.36 -10.18
N VAL A 257 -17.90 -20.61 -9.15
CA VAL A 257 -16.99 -20.10 -8.12
C VAL A 257 -17.51 -20.34 -6.70
N THR A 258 -16.61 -20.18 -5.73
CA THR A 258 -16.96 -20.08 -4.32
C THR A 258 -16.16 -18.95 -3.66
N THR A 259 -16.69 -18.34 -2.59
CA THR A 259 -15.97 -17.32 -1.83
C THR A 259 -15.06 -17.97 -0.81
N VAL A 260 -13.76 -17.72 -0.91
CA VAL A 260 -12.73 -18.28 -0.03
C VAL A 260 -12.03 -17.15 0.72
N HIS A 261 -11.82 -17.37 2.02
CA HIS A 261 -11.01 -16.48 2.86
C HIS A 261 -9.54 -16.85 2.74
N LEU A 262 -8.72 -15.99 2.12
CA LEU A 262 -7.30 -16.22 1.89
C LEU A 262 -6.43 -15.48 2.90
N ASN A 263 -5.45 -16.17 3.49
CA ASN A 263 -4.34 -15.54 4.20
C ASN A 263 -3.32 -14.94 3.21
N GLY A 264 -2.30 -14.24 3.74
CA GLY A 264 -1.33 -13.55 2.89
C GLY A 264 -0.52 -14.46 1.98
N ARG A 265 -0.29 -15.73 2.39
CA ARG A 265 0.42 -16.70 1.56
C ARG A 265 -0.44 -17.19 0.39
N GLN A 266 -1.67 -17.55 0.66
CA GLN A 266 -2.64 -17.99 -0.33
C GLN A 266 -2.96 -16.86 -1.33
N ALA A 267 -3.18 -15.63 -0.82
CA ALA A 267 -3.42 -14.45 -1.65
C ALA A 267 -2.23 -14.11 -2.56
N LEU A 268 -0.97 -14.32 -2.09
CA LEU A 268 0.21 -14.15 -2.94
C LEU A 268 0.21 -15.14 -4.10
N TRP A 269 -0.11 -16.41 -3.86
CA TRP A 269 -0.15 -17.41 -4.93
C TRP A 269 -1.30 -17.13 -5.91
N HIS A 270 -2.48 -16.72 -5.42
CA HIS A 270 -3.55 -16.25 -6.28
C HIS A 270 -3.10 -15.08 -7.17
N ALA A 271 -2.47 -14.04 -6.61
CA ALA A 271 -2.01 -12.88 -7.35
C ALA A 271 -0.87 -13.18 -8.34
N ARG A 272 -0.15 -14.30 -8.17
CA ARG A 272 0.91 -14.77 -9.07
C ARG A 272 0.44 -15.78 -10.10
N ASN A 273 -0.79 -16.27 -9.98
CA ASN A 273 -1.35 -17.27 -10.89
C ASN A 273 -1.51 -16.70 -12.31
N ARG A 274 -0.89 -17.35 -13.26
CA ARG A 274 -0.95 -17.05 -14.70
C ARG A 274 -1.29 -18.27 -15.55
N GLY A 275 -1.91 -19.30 -14.91
CA GLY A 275 -2.29 -20.53 -15.60
C GLY A 275 -1.14 -21.45 -15.95
N GLN A 276 -0.06 -21.42 -15.16
CA GLN A 276 1.06 -22.33 -15.36
C GLN A 276 0.77 -23.69 -14.74
N ASP A 277 1.56 -24.68 -15.19
CA ASP A 277 1.64 -26.03 -14.63
C ASP A 277 0.45 -26.95 -14.95
N GLY A 278 -0.43 -26.55 -15.90
CA GLY A 278 -1.55 -27.39 -16.36
C GLY A 278 -2.68 -27.62 -15.36
N ILE A 279 -2.65 -26.90 -14.21
CA ILE A 279 -3.65 -26.99 -13.16
C ILE A 279 -4.76 -25.97 -13.35
N CYS A 280 -4.41 -24.77 -13.76
CA CYS A 280 -5.35 -23.67 -13.94
C CYS A 280 -5.11 -22.94 -15.25
N SER A 281 -6.16 -22.53 -15.93
CA SER A 281 -6.06 -21.73 -17.15
C SER A 281 -5.72 -20.28 -16.85
N GLY A 282 -5.03 -19.61 -17.78
CA GLY A 282 -4.72 -18.18 -17.69
C GLY A 282 -3.45 -17.79 -18.42
N ASP A 283 -3.18 -16.50 -18.40
CA ASP A 283 -2.01 -15.87 -18.99
C ASP A 283 -1.54 -14.68 -18.14
N ASP A 284 -0.66 -13.85 -18.70
CA ASP A 284 -0.18 -12.66 -18.01
C ASP A 284 -1.26 -11.58 -17.82
N HIS A 285 -2.24 -11.48 -18.73
CA HIS A 285 -3.37 -10.56 -18.58
C HIS A 285 -4.31 -10.98 -17.44
N VAL A 286 -4.60 -12.28 -17.32
CA VAL A 286 -5.39 -12.83 -16.20
C VAL A 286 -4.67 -12.60 -14.88
N ARG A 287 -3.35 -12.77 -14.83
CA ARG A 287 -2.56 -12.45 -13.65
C ARG A 287 -2.69 -10.98 -13.25
N THR A 288 -2.57 -10.05 -14.19
CA THR A 288 -2.70 -8.63 -13.89
C THR A 288 -4.11 -8.26 -13.44
N LEU A 289 -5.15 -8.94 -13.95
CA LEU A 289 -6.52 -8.79 -13.47
C LEU A 289 -6.65 -9.25 -12.01
N ARG A 290 -6.10 -10.43 -11.66
CA ARG A 290 -6.08 -10.93 -10.27
C ARG A 290 -5.38 -9.95 -9.32
N GLN A 291 -4.27 -9.35 -9.74
CA GLN A 291 -3.54 -8.35 -8.96
C GLN A 291 -4.39 -7.09 -8.70
N ARG A 292 -5.05 -6.54 -9.73
CA ARG A 292 -5.95 -5.39 -9.56
C ARG A 292 -7.15 -5.73 -8.67
N ASN A 293 -7.68 -6.95 -8.80
CA ASN A 293 -8.78 -7.42 -7.99
C ASN A 293 -8.39 -7.47 -6.49
N VAL A 294 -7.23 -8.03 -6.17
CA VAL A 294 -6.71 -8.04 -4.79
C VAL A 294 -6.58 -6.62 -4.23
N ILE A 295 -6.03 -5.66 -5.00
CA ILE A 295 -5.93 -4.26 -4.57
C ILE A 295 -7.33 -3.67 -4.32
N SER A 296 -8.28 -3.93 -5.21
CA SER A 296 -9.66 -3.47 -5.08
C SER A 296 -10.33 -4.02 -3.82
N ILE A 297 -10.12 -5.29 -3.51
CA ILE A 297 -10.63 -5.94 -2.28
C ILE A 297 -10.02 -5.30 -1.04
N ILE A 298 -8.69 -5.05 -1.03
CA ILE A 298 -8.02 -4.37 0.07
C ILE A 298 -8.64 -2.98 0.31
N ILE A 299 -8.81 -2.19 -0.74
CA ILE A 299 -9.43 -0.86 -0.65
C ILE A 299 -10.86 -0.97 -0.11
N ASN A 300 -11.67 -1.90 -0.63
CA ASN A 300 -13.05 -2.11 -0.19
C ASN A 300 -13.12 -2.59 1.26
N ARG A 301 -12.16 -3.39 1.73
CA ARG A 301 -12.08 -3.80 3.12
C ARG A 301 -11.78 -2.60 4.03
N LEU A 302 -10.82 -1.75 3.63
CA LEU A 302 -10.49 -0.52 4.36
C LEU A 302 -11.66 0.48 4.44
N LYS A 303 -12.58 0.49 3.45
CA LYS A 303 -13.80 1.33 3.51
C LYS A 303 -14.67 1.05 4.73
N ASN A 304 -14.68 -0.21 5.19
CA ASN A 304 -15.52 -0.66 6.29
C ASN A 304 -14.84 -0.55 7.66
N CYS A 305 -13.57 -0.10 7.69
CA CYS A 305 -12.82 0.15 8.91
C CYS A 305 -13.05 1.58 9.41
N ASP A 306 -13.03 1.77 10.73
CA ASP A 306 -12.95 3.09 11.31
C ASP A 306 -11.58 3.74 11.06
N PHE A 307 -11.49 5.05 11.22
CA PHE A 307 -10.25 5.80 10.96
C PHE A 307 -9.06 5.31 11.80
N ALA A 308 -9.28 4.97 13.07
CA ALA A 308 -8.22 4.52 13.97
C ALA A 308 -7.65 3.17 13.50
N THR A 309 -8.51 2.25 13.09
CA THR A 309 -8.12 0.95 12.51
C THR A 309 -7.33 1.13 11.21
N VAL A 310 -7.78 2.00 10.30
CA VAL A 310 -7.04 2.31 9.06
C VAL A 310 -5.66 2.86 9.39
N MET A 311 -5.55 3.80 10.33
CA MET A 311 -4.26 4.38 10.74
C MET A 311 -3.36 3.35 11.40
N SER A 312 -3.90 2.43 12.20
CA SER A 312 -3.12 1.33 12.79
C SER A 312 -2.54 0.39 11.73
N ILE A 313 -3.36 0.02 10.74
CA ILE A 313 -2.91 -0.80 9.60
C ILE A 313 -1.78 -0.10 8.85
N ILE A 314 -2.00 1.16 8.47
CA ILE A 314 -0.97 1.96 7.78
C ILE A 314 0.32 2.04 8.60
N TYR A 315 0.22 2.23 9.92
CA TYR A 315 1.38 2.25 10.83
C TYR A 315 2.16 0.93 10.83
N GLU A 316 1.47 -0.20 10.77
CA GLU A 316 2.09 -1.54 10.77
C GLU A 316 2.76 -1.85 9.43
N ILE A 317 2.12 -1.49 8.30
CA ILE A 317 2.63 -1.80 6.97
C ILE A 317 3.65 -0.78 6.42
N GLY A 318 3.66 0.44 6.96
CA GLY A 318 4.53 1.53 6.47
C GLY A 318 6.00 1.13 6.33
N PRO A 319 6.63 0.47 7.33
CA PRO A 319 8.01 0.01 7.24
C PRO A 319 8.31 -1.02 6.15
N MET A 320 7.26 -1.57 5.53
CA MET A 320 7.34 -2.61 4.50
C MET A 320 7.25 -2.05 3.08
N ILE A 321 7.05 -0.73 2.97
CA ILE A 321 6.89 -0.05 1.68
C ILE A 321 8.08 0.88 1.46
N THR A 322 8.72 0.76 0.30
CA THR A 322 9.72 1.73 -0.16
C THR A 322 9.04 2.72 -1.10
N THR A 323 9.21 4.04 -0.86
CA THR A 323 8.51 5.07 -1.63
C THR A 323 9.26 6.40 -1.64
N ASN A 324 8.99 7.23 -2.64
CA ASN A 324 9.39 8.65 -2.69
C ASN A 324 8.25 9.61 -2.28
N LEU A 325 7.17 9.11 -1.67
CA LEU A 325 6.14 9.96 -1.06
C LEU A 325 6.73 10.74 0.11
N LYS A 326 6.64 12.06 0.05
CA LYS A 326 7.10 12.94 1.15
C LYS A 326 6.17 12.82 2.34
N THR A 327 6.71 13.03 3.54
CA THR A 327 5.93 13.01 4.80
C THR A 327 4.67 13.90 4.75
N SER A 328 4.78 15.09 4.14
CA SER A 328 3.65 16.02 3.98
C SER A 328 2.55 15.45 3.08
N GLU A 329 2.92 14.73 2.02
CA GLU A 329 1.98 14.10 1.08
C GLU A 329 1.27 12.92 1.72
N ILE A 330 2.01 12.07 2.45
CA ILE A 330 1.43 10.96 3.20
C ILE A 330 0.44 11.49 4.26
N THR A 331 0.81 12.59 4.96
CA THR A 331 -0.10 13.25 5.91
C THR A 331 -1.37 13.75 5.22
N LYS A 332 -1.25 14.37 4.03
CA LYS A 332 -2.39 14.81 3.24
C LYS A 332 -3.26 13.64 2.76
N LEU A 333 -2.66 12.55 2.32
CA LEU A 333 -3.37 11.33 1.94
C LEU A 333 -4.11 10.73 3.14
N ALA A 334 -3.45 10.58 4.28
CA ALA A 334 -4.03 10.05 5.50
C ALA A 334 -5.21 10.89 6.01
N SER A 335 -5.10 12.23 5.98
CA SER A 335 -6.19 13.11 6.41
C SER A 335 -7.43 13.06 5.51
N ASN A 336 -7.28 12.64 4.24
CA ASN A 336 -8.36 12.51 3.28
C ASN A 336 -8.77 11.04 3.01
N ILE A 337 -8.18 10.07 3.70
CA ILE A 337 -8.33 8.65 3.40
C ILE A 337 -9.80 8.20 3.40
N THR A 338 -10.60 8.67 4.36
CA THR A 338 -12.02 8.34 4.47
C THR A 338 -12.85 8.88 3.30
N THR A 339 -12.36 9.93 2.62
CA THR A 339 -12.97 10.46 1.40
C THR A 339 -12.57 9.62 0.20
N TYR A 340 -11.28 9.34 0.04
CA TYR A 340 -10.76 8.57 -1.09
C TYR A 340 -11.28 7.12 -1.11
N LEU A 341 -11.40 6.50 0.06
CA LEU A 341 -11.95 5.15 0.18
C LEU A 341 -13.41 5.04 -0.30
N LYS A 342 -14.17 6.15 -0.39
CA LYS A 342 -15.54 6.15 -0.93
C LYS A 342 -15.61 6.23 -2.45
N TYR A 343 -14.50 6.54 -3.11
CA TYR A 343 -14.47 6.65 -4.57
C TYR A 343 -14.69 5.27 -5.21
N PRO A 344 -15.45 5.20 -6.32
CA PRO A 344 -15.54 3.98 -7.11
C PRO A 344 -14.17 3.64 -7.70
N ILE A 345 -13.90 2.35 -7.82
CA ILE A 345 -12.67 1.83 -8.43
C ILE A 345 -12.98 1.45 -9.87
N VAL A 346 -12.18 1.94 -10.80
CA VAL A 346 -12.16 1.51 -12.20
C VAL A 346 -10.80 0.91 -12.53
N SER A 347 -10.77 -0.14 -13.33
CA SER A 347 -9.52 -0.84 -13.61
C SER A 347 -9.39 -1.28 -15.05
N GLU A 348 -8.18 -1.20 -15.60
CA GLU A 348 -7.86 -1.50 -16.98
C GLU A 348 -6.44 -2.09 -17.08
N SER A 349 -6.07 -2.64 -18.24
CA SER A 349 -4.70 -3.01 -18.58
C SER A 349 -4.20 -2.27 -19.82
N ALA A 350 -2.92 -2.01 -19.88
CA ALA A 350 -2.26 -1.31 -20.98
C ALA A 350 -1.09 -2.14 -21.54
N PRO A 351 -1.26 -2.77 -22.72
CA PRO A 351 -2.46 -2.80 -23.54
C PRO A 351 -3.57 -3.71 -22.97
N ASN A 352 -4.82 -3.47 -23.38
CA ASN A 352 -5.97 -4.31 -23.02
C ASN A 352 -6.04 -5.52 -23.98
N LEU A 353 -6.25 -6.71 -23.42
CA LEU A 353 -6.34 -7.95 -24.20
C LEU A 353 -7.47 -7.92 -25.25
N SER A 354 -8.59 -7.27 -24.95
CA SER A 354 -9.70 -7.12 -25.91
C SER A 354 -9.30 -6.42 -27.20
N ASN A 355 -8.17 -5.68 -27.20
CA ASN A 355 -7.64 -4.94 -28.33
C ASN A 355 -6.44 -5.68 -28.99
N PHE A 356 -6.24 -6.96 -28.72
CA PHE A 356 -5.23 -7.78 -29.40
C PHE A 356 -5.48 -7.78 -30.92
N GLY A 357 -4.40 -7.62 -31.70
CA GLY A 357 -4.48 -7.49 -33.16
C GLY A 357 -4.96 -6.11 -33.67
N VAL A 358 -5.42 -5.20 -32.78
CA VAL A 358 -5.80 -3.82 -33.08
C VAL A 358 -4.79 -2.83 -32.52
N ASP A 359 -4.49 -2.93 -31.24
CA ASP A 359 -3.54 -2.02 -30.56
C ASP A 359 -2.14 -2.61 -30.44
N PHE A 360 -2.04 -3.93 -30.37
CA PHE A 360 -0.78 -4.63 -30.14
C PHE A 360 -0.77 -6.04 -30.73
N TYR A 361 0.42 -6.61 -30.84
CA TYR A 361 0.68 -8.00 -31.21
C TYR A 361 1.85 -8.57 -30.42
N TYR A 362 2.00 -9.90 -30.40
CA TYR A 362 3.17 -10.56 -29.85
C TYR A 362 4.20 -10.78 -30.94
N ASP A 363 5.47 -10.48 -30.63
CA ASP A 363 6.61 -10.72 -31.53
C ASP A 363 7.79 -11.28 -30.74
N ARG A 364 8.60 -12.09 -31.41
CA ARG A 364 9.84 -12.60 -30.85
C ARG A 364 10.99 -11.67 -31.19
N ILE A 365 11.43 -10.90 -30.22
CA ILE A 365 12.50 -9.92 -30.36
C ILE A 365 13.79 -10.50 -29.79
N TRP A 366 14.90 -10.35 -30.51
CA TRP A 366 16.20 -10.79 -30.06
C TRP A 366 16.84 -9.68 -29.22
N ILE A 367 17.03 -9.96 -27.93
CA ILE A 367 17.60 -9.02 -26.95
C ILE A 367 18.78 -9.72 -26.31
N ASN A 368 19.99 -9.17 -26.44
CA ASN A 368 21.24 -9.76 -25.92
C ASN A 368 21.48 -11.22 -26.35
N GLY A 369 21.02 -11.60 -27.55
CA GLY A 369 21.16 -12.96 -28.07
C GLY A 369 20.02 -13.91 -27.70
N ASP A 370 19.10 -13.53 -26.86
CA ASP A 370 17.91 -14.30 -26.47
C ASP A 370 16.67 -13.85 -27.24
N GLY A 371 15.94 -14.80 -27.83
CA GLY A 371 14.66 -14.54 -28.49
C GLY A 371 13.51 -14.47 -27.46
N LEU A 372 13.13 -13.28 -27.05
CA LEU A 372 12.10 -13.04 -26.07
C LEU A 372 10.76 -12.71 -26.75
N GLU A 373 9.67 -13.30 -26.29
CA GLU A 373 8.31 -12.91 -26.71
C GLU A 373 7.94 -11.59 -26.04
N CYS A 374 7.63 -10.58 -26.85
CA CYS A 374 7.32 -9.23 -26.41
C CYS A 374 5.95 -8.78 -26.93
N ILE A 375 5.33 -7.88 -26.22
CA ILE A 375 4.15 -7.12 -26.65
C ILE A 375 4.63 -5.89 -27.41
N VAL A 376 4.25 -5.78 -28.68
CA VAL A 376 4.59 -4.65 -29.55
C VAL A 376 3.35 -3.82 -29.85
N ILE A 377 3.42 -2.52 -29.61
CA ILE A 377 2.35 -1.57 -29.87
C ILE A 377 2.37 -1.16 -31.34
N TYR A 378 1.25 -1.26 -32.03
CA TYR A 378 1.12 -0.87 -33.44
C TYR A 378 1.24 0.64 -33.65
N ASP A 379 0.46 1.40 -32.90
CA ASP A 379 0.43 2.86 -32.97
C ASP A 379 0.52 3.46 -31.57
N TRP A 380 1.71 3.89 -31.21
CA TRP A 380 1.98 4.54 -29.93
C TRP A 380 1.17 5.82 -29.70
N ASN A 381 0.81 6.57 -30.75
CA ASN A 381 0.04 7.81 -30.57
C ASN A 381 -1.41 7.50 -30.20
N SER A 382 -2.04 6.55 -30.91
CA SER A 382 -3.38 6.07 -30.56
C SER A 382 -3.39 5.42 -29.18
N PHE A 383 -2.37 4.62 -28.88
CA PHE A 383 -2.24 3.96 -27.58
C PHE A 383 -2.12 4.96 -26.42
N ARG A 384 -1.24 5.97 -26.53
CA ARG A 384 -1.11 7.04 -25.54
C ARG A 384 -2.41 7.82 -25.33
N LYS A 385 -3.15 8.08 -26.39
CA LYS A 385 -4.46 8.74 -26.29
C LYS A 385 -5.41 7.91 -25.43
N LYS A 386 -5.51 6.59 -25.64
CA LYS A 386 -6.34 5.70 -24.83
C LYS A 386 -5.94 5.71 -23.35
N ILE A 387 -4.61 5.73 -23.07
CA ILE A 387 -4.09 5.85 -21.71
C ILE A 387 -4.49 7.19 -21.09
N ALA A 388 -4.32 8.29 -21.84
CA ALA A 388 -4.72 9.63 -21.39
C ALA A 388 -6.22 9.71 -21.10
N ASP A 389 -7.06 9.17 -22.01
CA ASP A 389 -8.52 9.12 -21.85
C ASP A 389 -8.91 8.32 -20.59
N PHE A 390 -8.21 7.22 -20.28
CA PHE A 390 -8.46 6.46 -19.05
C PHE A 390 -8.01 7.22 -17.80
N VAL A 391 -6.78 7.79 -17.80
CA VAL A 391 -6.19 8.41 -16.61
C VAL A 391 -6.81 9.78 -16.32
N PHE A 392 -6.97 10.61 -17.35
CA PHE A 392 -7.36 12.02 -17.21
C PHE A 392 -8.81 12.30 -17.62
N GLU A 393 -9.45 11.38 -18.34
CA GLU A 393 -10.78 11.59 -18.96
C GLU A 393 -10.78 12.87 -19.83
N ASP A 394 -11.78 13.72 -19.68
CA ASP A 394 -11.90 14.97 -20.46
C ASP A 394 -11.06 16.13 -19.89
N SER A 395 -10.22 15.89 -18.88
CA SER A 395 -9.48 16.96 -18.19
C SER A 395 -8.24 17.47 -18.93
N VAL A 396 -7.80 16.73 -19.97
CA VAL A 396 -6.62 17.10 -20.79
C VAL A 396 -7.05 17.20 -22.25
N SER A 397 -7.37 18.40 -22.69
CA SER A 397 -7.64 18.76 -24.08
C SER A 397 -6.44 19.43 -24.71
#